data_48652c2df287cbec870134e6cb2c2bc2
#
_entry.id   48652c2df287cbec870134e6cb2c2bc2
#
_cell.length_a   1.000
_cell.length_b   1.000
_cell.length_c   1.000
_cell.angle_alpha   90.00
_cell.angle_beta   90.00
_cell.angle_gamma   90.00
#
_symmetry.space_group_name_H-M   'P 1'
#
loop_
_entity.id
_entity.type
_entity.pdbx_description
1 polymer ?
#
loop_
_entity_poly.entity_id
_entity_poly.type
_entity_poly.pdbx_seq_one_letter_code
_entity_poly.pdbx_strand_id
1 'polypeptide(L)'
;MRKATQAAVVGTAAAALLVSTFTVAASATPENAAHHTKPRSDTAAKTLGALGKRADLRIGTAVDMSALASDAPYRAEAAGEFSSVTPENVMKWEAVEPQRGTYNWAPADELVDFAKENGQLVRGHTLVWHSQLPAWLNNGDFTADELREILHKHITDEVTHFKGKIWQWDVVNEAFNDDGTMRNSIWLQKLGPGYIADAFRWAHQADPKATLFINDYNIEGVNAKSTALYNLVVQLRKEHVPVHGVGIQGHLDVQYSAPHDIATNMKRFDDLGLETAITEADVRIPMPADNTELEAQAEAYDVLLRGCLLTEHCTDFTVWGFTDKYSWVPGVFTGEGAANILDENYKAKAAYNAMSQDLTLAAGRD
;
A
#
# COMPACT_ATOMS: atom_id res chain seq x y z
N MET A 1 -44.07 -8.32 44.68
CA MET A 1 -45.41 -9.02 44.73
C MET A 1 -45.64 -9.71 43.41
N ARG A 2 -45.89 -11.02 43.52
CA ARG A 2 -46.56 -11.96 42.59
C ARG A 2 -45.92 -12.19 41.22
N LYS A 3 -45.21 -13.32 41.00
CA LYS A 3 -45.59 -14.72 40.68
C LYS A 3 -45.97 -14.83 39.20
N ALA A 4 -45.14 -15.47 38.38
CA ALA A 4 -45.03 -16.88 38.05
C ALA A 4 -46.26 -17.46 37.34
N THR A 5 -46.09 -18.04 36.19
CA THR A 5 -46.47 -19.44 35.96
C THR A 5 -45.95 -19.97 34.61
N GLN A 6 -45.37 -21.16 34.70
CA GLN A 6 -44.99 -22.08 33.62
C GLN A 6 -46.26 -22.73 33.03
N ALA A 7 -46.19 -23.19 31.79
CA ALA A 7 -46.87 -24.40 31.35
C ALA A 7 -46.14 -25.06 30.19
N ALA A 8 -45.75 -26.30 30.43
CA ALA A 8 -45.28 -27.28 29.46
C ALA A 8 -46.41 -28.24 29.08
N VAL A 9 -46.46 -28.75 27.86
CA VAL A 9 -47.12 -30.02 27.44
C VAL A 9 -46.46 -30.46 26.13
N VAL A 10 -45.58 -31.48 26.07
CA VAL A 10 -45.80 -32.93 25.87
C VAL A 10 -46.58 -33.27 24.58
N GLY A 11 -45.93 -33.71 23.55
CA GLY A 11 -45.64 -35.06 23.03
C GLY A 11 -46.71 -35.59 22.09
N THR A 12 -46.32 -36.15 20.99
CA THR A 12 -46.55 -37.53 20.61
C THR A 12 -45.93 -37.89 19.26
N ALA A 13 -45.30 -39.03 19.25
CA ALA A 13 -44.74 -39.71 18.08
C ALA A 13 -45.83 -40.52 17.35
N ALA A 14 -45.70 -40.69 16.04
CA ALA A 14 -46.31 -41.81 15.34
C ALA A 14 -45.43 -42.22 14.15
N ALA A 15 -45.26 -43.52 14.04
CA ALA A 15 -44.30 -44.24 13.20
C ALA A 15 -44.93 -44.67 11.87
N ALA A 16 -44.03 -44.87 10.90
CA ALA A 16 -43.93 -45.92 9.86
C ALA A 16 -45.01 -46.00 8.77
N LEU A 17 -44.52 -46.02 7.53
CA LEU A 17 -44.75 -47.17 6.63
C LEU A 17 -43.77 -47.09 5.41
N LEU A 18 -42.96 -48.14 5.28
CA LEU A 18 -42.12 -48.48 4.11
C LEU A 18 -43.00 -48.91 2.94
N VAL A 19 -42.75 -48.31 1.78
CA VAL A 19 -43.16 -48.92 0.50
C VAL A 19 -41.91 -48.91 -0.38
N SER A 20 -41.38 -50.09 -0.66
CA SER A 20 -40.36 -50.41 -1.64
C SER A 20 -40.94 -50.46 -3.01
N THR A 21 -40.49 -49.63 -3.94
CA THR A 21 -40.68 -49.87 -5.39
C THR A 21 -39.34 -49.91 -6.06
N PHE A 22 -39.01 -51.07 -6.56
CA PHE A 22 -37.92 -51.30 -7.50
C PHE A 22 -38.19 -50.56 -8.82
N THR A 23 -37.28 -49.74 -9.27
CA THR A 23 -37.20 -49.31 -10.65
C THR A 23 -35.81 -49.50 -11.22
N VAL A 24 -35.80 -50.02 -12.38
CA VAL A 24 -34.73 -50.50 -13.25
C VAL A 24 -33.65 -49.46 -13.46
N ALA A 25 -32.39 -49.87 -13.31
CA ALA A 25 -31.23 -49.12 -13.71
C ALA A 25 -31.14 -48.96 -15.23
N ALA A 26 -31.22 -47.76 -15.71
CA ALA A 26 -30.75 -47.40 -17.04
C ALA A 26 -29.31 -46.89 -16.89
N SER A 27 -28.37 -47.61 -17.48
CA SER A 27 -26.95 -47.24 -17.59
C SER A 27 -26.82 -46.01 -18.49
N ALA A 28 -26.54 -44.86 -17.87
CA ALA A 28 -26.08 -43.69 -18.60
C ALA A 28 -24.54 -43.70 -18.61
N THR A 29 -23.98 -43.70 -19.79
CA THR A 29 -22.56 -43.44 -20.06
C THR A 29 -22.11 -42.09 -19.50
N PRO A 30 -20.91 -41.98 -18.96
CA PRO A 30 -20.43 -40.70 -18.49
C PRO A 30 -20.16 -39.77 -19.68
N GLU A 31 -20.98 -38.76 -19.81
CA GLU A 31 -20.76 -37.64 -20.69
C GLU A 31 -19.54 -36.84 -20.15
N ASN A 32 -18.52 -36.75 -20.98
CA ASN A 32 -17.32 -35.95 -20.73
C ASN A 32 -17.73 -34.54 -20.26
N ALA A 33 -17.56 -34.25 -18.99
CA ALA A 33 -17.59 -32.88 -18.51
C ALA A 33 -16.37 -32.15 -19.08
N ALA A 34 -16.56 -31.58 -20.27
CA ALA A 34 -15.63 -30.58 -20.78
C ALA A 34 -15.54 -29.46 -19.76
N HIS A 35 -14.40 -29.38 -19.10
CA HIS A 35 -14.01 -28.17 -18.41
C HIS A 35 -14.04 -27.01 -19.40
N HIS A 36 -15.14 -26.28 -19.44
CA HIS A 36 -15.17 -24.96 -20.02
C HIS A 36 -14.29 -24.07 -19.15
N THR A 37 -12.97 -24.10 -19.39
CA THR A 37 -12.12 -22.96 -19.11
C THR A 37 -12.70 -21.80 -19.92
N LYS A 38 -13.46 -20.92 -19.27
CA LYS A 38 -13.78 -19.61 -19.84
C LYS A 38 -12.47 -19.05 -20.39
N PRO A 39 -12.43 -18.57 -21.64
CA PRO A 39 -11.26 -17.85 -22.11
C PRO A 39 -11.07 -16.67 -21.16
N ARG A 40 -9.94 -16.62 -20.48
CA ARG A 40 -9.45 -15.45 -19.80
C ARG A 40 -9.30 -14.40 -20.90
N SER A 41 -10.24 -13.48 -20.97
CA SER A 41 -10.40 -12.54 -22.06
C SER A 41 -9.16 -11.65 -22.22
N ASP A 42 -8.95 -11.08 -23.40
CA ASP A 42 -7.93 -10.05 -23.75
C ASP A 42 -7.87 -8.86 -22.78
N THR A 43 -8.83 -8.70 -21.87
CA THR A 43 -8.85 -7.69 -20.80
C THR A 43 -7.74 -7.90 -19.77
N ALA A 44 -7.39 -9.13 -19.39
CA ALA A 44 -6.33 -9.39 -18.41
C ALA A 44 -4.93 -8.97 -18.93
N ALA A 45 -4.73 -8.90 -20.25
CA ALA A 45 -3.49 -8.44 -20.86
C ALA A 45 -3.33 -6.90 -20.88
N LYS A 46 -4.37 -6.17 -20.47
CA LYS A 46 -4.45 -4.70 -20.54
C LYS A 46 -4.54 -4.02 -19.16
N THR A 47 -4.51 -4.78 -18.07
CA THR A 47 -4.50 -4.20 -16.73
C THR A 47 -3.21 -3.42 -16.47
N LEU A 48 -3.23 -2.42 -15.59
CA LEU A 48 -2.04 -1.62 -15.27
C LEU A 48 -0.89 -2.50 -14.78
N GLY A 49 -1.17 -3.49 -13.93
CA GLY A 49 -0.17 -4.44 -13.47
C GLY A 49 0.42 -5.31 -14.55
N ALA A 50 -0.39 -5.73 -15.56
CA ALA A 50 0.11 -6.49 -16.69
C ALA A 50 0.90 -5.62 -17.69
N LEU A 51 0.50 -4.37 -17.88
CA LEU A 51 1.21 -3.39 -18.68
C LEU A 51 2.55 -3.03 -18.03
N GLY A 52 2.52 -2.73 -16.73
CA GLY A 52 3.71 -2.42 -15.94
C GLY A 52 4.73 -3.57 -15.97
N LYS A 53 4.27 -4.81 -15.83
CA LYS A 53 5.15 -5.99 -15.92
C LYS A 53 5.89 -6.07 -17.26
N ARG A 54 5.28 -5.63 -18.36
CA ARG A 54 5.93 -5.59 -19.68
C ARG A 54 6.91 -4.43 -19.81
N ALA A 55 6.73 -3.39 -19.03
CA ALA A 55 7.64 -2.24 -18.94
C ALA A 55 8.68 -2.38 -17.80
N ASP A 56 8.81 -3.59 -17.24
CA ASP A 56 9.69 -3.93 -16.09
C ASP A 56 9.44 -3.07 -14.84
N LEU A 57 8.18 -2.66 -14.65
CA LEU A 57 7.74 -1.83 -13.53
C LEU A 57 6.59 -2.51 -12.76
N ARG A 58 6.63 -2.49 -11.44
CA ARG A 58 5.49 -2.86 -10.62
C ARG A 58 4.49 -1.70 -10.58
N ILE A 59 3.20 -2.03 -10.73
CA ILE A 59 2.12 -1.07 -10.51
C ILE A 59 1.33 -1.55 -9.32
N GLY A 60 1.33 -0.75 -8.27
CA GLY A 60 0.75 -1.08 -6.97
C GLY A 60 -0.42 -0.19 -6.58
N THR A 61 -1.08 -0.58 -5.49
CA THR A 61 -2.09 0.24 -4.83
C THR A 61 -2.08 0.07 -3.32
N ALA A 62 -2.39 1.14 -2.59
CA ALA A 62 -2.77 1.03 -1.19
C ALA A 62 -4.14 0.36 -1.06
N VAL A 63 -4.32 -0.47 -0.03
CA VAL A 63 -5.53 -1.26 0.20
C VAL A 63 -6.15 -0.94 1.55
N ASP A 64 -7.40 -0.47 1.52
CA ASP A 64 -8.28 -0.37 2.68
C ASP A 64 -8.87 -1.75 2.98
N MET A 65 -8.60 -2.27 4.18
CA MET A 65 -9.05 -3.61 4.57
C MET A 65 -10.56 -3.70 4.79
N SER A 66 -11.22 -2.59 5.18
CA SER A 66 -12.67 -2.56 5.35
C SER A 66 -13.38 -2.63 4.00
N ALA A 67 -12.87 -1.90 3.01
CA ALA A 67 -13.34 -1.97 1.63
C ALA A 67 -13.07 -3.37 1.02
N LEU A 68 -11.87 -3.90 1.23
CA LEU A 68 -11.49 -5.24 0.76
C LEU A 68 -12.42 -6.33 1.29
N ALA A 69 -12.85 -6.23 2.55
CA ALA A 69 -13.72 -7.20 3.19
C ALA A 69 -15.20 -7.07 2.77
N SER A 70 -15.67 -5.83 2.52
CA SER A 70 -17.11 -5.55 2.37
C SER A 70 -17.58 -5.22 0.96
N ASP A 71 -16.66 -4.86 0.05
CA ASP A 71 -16.99 -4.44 -1.32
C ASP A 71 -16.37 -5.40 -2.35
N ALA A 72 -17.20 -6.27 -2.92
CA ALA A 72 -16.75 -7.28 -3.88
C ALA A 72 -16.13 -6.68 -5.17
N PRO A 73 -16.66 -5.60 -5.78
CA PRO A 73 -15.98 -4.85 -6.82
C PRO A 73 -14.59 -4.35 -6.42
N TYR A 74 -14.45 -3.72 -5.23
CA TYR A 74 -13.16 -3.27 -4.72
C TYR A 74 -12.14 -4.42 -4.67
N ARG A 75 -12.54 -5.55 -4.07
CA ARG A 75 -11.70 -6.74 -3.96
C ARG A 75 -11.28 -7.27 -5.34
N ALA A 76 -12.19 -7.26 -6.30
CA ALA A 76 -11.92 -7.74 -7.66
C ALA A 76 -10.92 -6.84 -8.41
N GLU A 77 -11.07 -5.52 -8.29
CA GLU A 77 -10.13 -4.54 -8.88
C GLU A 77 -8.75 -4.63 -8.21
N ALA A 78 -8.70 -4.64 -6.87
CA ALA A 78 -7.44 -4.79 -6.14
C ALA A 78 -6.68 -6.07 -6.53
N ALA A 79 -7.40 -7.18 -6.73
CA ALA A 79 -6.81 -8.46 -7.13
C ALA A 79 -6.34 -8.51 -8.59
N GLY A 80 -7.08 -7.84 -9.48
CA GLY A 80 -6.89 -8.02 -10.93
C GLY A 80 -6.03 -6.96 -11.59
N GLU A 81 -6.07 -5.74 -11.08
CA GLU A 81 -5.52 -4.57 -11.75
C GLU A 81 -4.05 -4.31 -11.39
N PHE A 82 -3.60 -4.73 -10.20
CA PHE A 82 -2.31 -4.36 -9.65
C PHE A 82 -1.37 -5.56 -9.46
N SER A 83 -0.05 -5.30 -9.49
CA SER A 83 1.01 -6.30 -9.29
C SER A 83 1.70 -6.21 -7.92
N SER A 84 1.40 -5.17 -7.15
CA SER A 84 1.81 -5.00 -5.75
C SER A 84 0.71 -4.34 -4.94
N VAL A 85 0.74 -4.53 -3.62
CA VAL A 85 -0.18 -3.88 -2.67
C VAL A 85 0.57 -3.33 -1.48
N THR A 86 0.05 -2.22 -0.92
CA THR A 86 0.53 -1.60 0.31
C THR A 86 -0.62 -1.56 1.31
N PRO A 87 -0.46 -1.98 2.57
CA PRO A 87 -1.50 -1.80 3.58
C PRO A 87 -1.70 -0.32 3.86
N GLU A 88 -2.91 0.22 3.62
CA GLU A 88 -3.16 1.64 3.87
C GLU A 88 -2.97 2.00 5.35
N ASN A 89 -3.42 1.14 6.27
CA ASN A 89 -3.37 1.41 7.71
C ASN A 89 -2.91 0.23 8.59
N VAL A 90 -3.14 -1.03 8.18
CA VAL A 90 -3.07 -2.18 9.11
C VAL A 90 -1.65 -2.64 9.50
N MET A 91 -0.60 -2.05 8.90
CA MET A 91 0.80 -2.21 9.32
C MET A 91 1.36 -0.94 10.00
N LYS A 92 0.55 0.09 10.26
CA LYS A 92 0.97 1.24 11.06
C LYS A 92 0.97 0.89 12.54
N TRP A 93 1.89 1.46 13.32
CA TRP A 93 2.14 1.05 14.71
C TRP A 93 0.90 1.01 15.60
N GLU A 94 0.01 2.03 15.51
CA GLU A 94 -1.23 2.02 16.31
C GLU A 94 -2.16 0.86 16.00
N ALA A 95 -2.15 0.36 14.76
CA ALA A 95 -2.96 -0.78 14.34
C ALA A 95 -2.32 -2.12 14.75
N VAL A 96 -0.99 -2.21 14.62
CA VAL A 96 -0.21 -3.43 14.88
C VAL A 96 -0.06 -3.69 16.39
N GLU A 97 0.21 -2.65 17.20
CA GLU A 97 0.44 -2.76 18.65
C GLU A 97 -0.40 -1.74 19.42
N PRO A 98 -1.74 -1.86 19.40
CA PRO A 98 -2.65 -0.92 20.06
C PRO A 98 -2.45 -0.82 21.59
N GLN A 99 -1.92 -1.86 22.21
CA GLN A 99 -1.49 -1.90 23.60
C GLN A 99 -0.08 -2.47 23.68
N ARG A 100 0.75 -1.91 24.54
CA ARG A 100 2.16 -2.30 24.67
C ARG A 100 2.32 -3.81 24.86
N GLY A 101 3.04 -4.45 23.96
CA GLY A 101 3.28 -5.91 23.95
C GLY A 101 2.10 -6.76 23.49
N THR A 102 1.01 -6.15 23.03
CA THR A 102 -0.17 -6.86 22.50
C THR A 102 -0.32 -6.56 21.02
N TYR A 103 0.00 -7.53 20.19
CA TYR A 103 -0.02 -7.38 18.73
C TYR A 103 -1.33 -7.83 18.09
N ASN A 104 -1.76 -7.09 17.09
CA ASN A 104 -2.93 -7.37 16.25
C ASN A 104 -2.46 -7.58 14.80
N TRP A 105 -1.89 -8.75 14.52
CA TRP A 105 -1.37 -9.11 13.21
C TRP A 105 -2.44 -9.47 12.18
N ALA A 106 -3.60 -9.94 12.64
CA ALA A 106 -4.59 -10.58 11.77
C ALA A 106 -5.01 -9.78 10.54
N PRO A 107 -5.29 -8.44 10.61
CA PRO A 107 -5.67 -7.69 9.41
C PRO A 107 -4.51 -7.57 8.40
N ALA A 108 -3.28 -7.45 8.87
CA ALA A 108 -2.10 -7.38 8.01
C ALA A 108 -1.74 -8.76 7.42
N ASP A 109 -1.88 -9.84 8.19
CA ASP A 109 -1.75 -11.21 7.67
C ASP A 109 -2.79 -11.49 6.58
N GLU A 110 -4.05 -11.03 6.74
CA GLU A 110 -5.10 -11.18 5.71
C GLU A 110 -4.70 -10.47 4.40
N LEU A 111 -4.13 -9.28 4.46
CA LEU A 111 -3.65 -8.59 3.26
C LEU A 111 -2.49 -9.35 2.59
N VAL A 112 -1.55 -9.85 3.37
CA VAL A 112 -0.42 -10.64 2.86
C VAL A 112 -0.90 -11.93 2.19
N ASP A 113 -1.87 -12.61 2.78
CA ASP A 113 -2.47 -13.81 2.20
C ASP A 113 -3.24 -13.47 0.92
N PHE A 114 -4.04 -12.39 0.90
CA PHE A 114 -4.71 -11.87 -0.29
C PHE A 114 -3.71 -11.60 -1.42
N ALA A 115 -2.62 -10.89 -1.13
CA ALA A 115 -1.59 -10.60 -2.11
C ALA A 115 -0.96 -11.89 -2.68
N LYS A 116 -0.62 -12.83 -1.81
CA LYS A 116 -0.07 -14.13 -2.19
C LYS A 116 -1.02 -14.93 -3.09
N GLU A 117 -2.31 -14.97 -2.77
CA GLU A 117 -3.34 -15.65 -3.58
C GLU A 117 -3.46 -15.06 -4.98
N ASN A 118 -3.19 -13.75 -5.14
CA ASN A 118 -3.28 -13.05 -6.41
C ASN A 118 -1.92 -12.86 -7.11
N GLY A 119 -0.83 -13.41 -6.56
CA GLY A 119 0.51 -13.31 -7.15
C GLY A 119 1.09 -11.89 -7.12
N GLN A 120 0.68 -11.09 -6.14
CA GLN A 120 1.12 -9.72 -5.91
C GLN A 120 2.26 -9.67 -4.88
N LEU A 121 3.13 -8.66 -4.99
CA LEU A 121 4.11 -8.33 -3.98
C LEU A 121 3.48 -7.43 -2.90
N VAL A 122 4.07 -7.42 -1.71
CA VAL A 122 3.62 -6.55 -0.62
C VAL A 122 4.71 -5.56 -0.26
N ARG A 123 4.36 -4.25 -0.23
CA ARG A 123 5.17 -3.21 0.41
C ARG A 123 4.69 -3.07 1.86
N GLY A 124 5.58 -3.17 2.82
CA GLY A 124 5.29 -2.94 4.24
C GLY A 124 5.34 -1.44 4.55
N HIS A 125 4.28 -0.90 5.13
CA HIS A 125 4.15 0.51 5.43
C HIS A 125 3.48 0.70 6.80
N THR A 126 4.16 1.21 7.77
CA THR A 126 5.54 1.69 7.88
C THR A 126 6.09 1.44 9.29
N LEU A 127 7.41 1.17 9.41
CA LEU A 127 7.99 0.78 10.70
C LEU A 127 8.17 1.97 11.65
N VAL A 128 8.70 3.11 11.17
CA VAL A 128 8.96 4.30 12.00
C VAL A 128 8.33 5.53 11.37
N TRP A 129 7.33 6.07 12.02
CA TRP A 129 6.67 7.30 11.62
C TRP A 129 6.39 8.18 12.83
N HIS A 130 6.11 9.45 12.63
CA HIS A 130 5.78 10.40 13.69
C HIS A 130 4.28 10.46 13.99
N SER A 131 3.46 9.88 13.12
CA SER A 131 2.00 9.87 13.18
C SER A 131 1.47 8.45 13.41
N GLN A 132 0.18 8.32 13.70
CA GLN A 132 -0.51 7.05 13.96
C GLN A 132 0.25 6.13 14.93
N LEU A 133 0.84 6.73 15.97
CA LEU A 133 1.45 6.02 17.08
C LEU A 133 0.38 5.63 18.11
N PRO A 134 0.47 4.46 18.73
CA PRO A 134 -0.50 4.04 19.73
C PRO A 134 -0.50 4.97 20.95
N ALA A 135 -1.65 5.11 21.60
CA ALA A 135 -1.83 6.05 22.72
C ALA A 135 -0.85 5.80 23.88
N TRP A 136 -0.47 4.55 24.14
CA TRP A 136 0.49 4.19 25.18
C TRP A 136 1.89 4.74 24.89
N LEU A 137 2.26 4.86 23.61
CA LEU A 137 3.54 5.42 23.18
C LEU A 137 3.49 6.96 23.15
N ASN A 138 2.45 7.54 22.57
CA ASN A 138 2.27 9.00 22.49
C ASN A 138 2.17 9.68 23.86
N ASN A 139 1.54 9.02 24.83
CA ASN A 139 1.31 9.57 26.18
C ASN A 139 2.34 9.07 27.21
N GLY A 140 3.29 8.23 26.79
CA GLY A 140 4.33 7.69 27.67
C GLY A 140 5.46 8.69 27.92
N ASP A 141 5.97 8.72 29.12
CA ASP A 141 7.21 9.46 29.45
C ASP A 141 8.36 8.45 29.54
N PHE A 142 9.07 8.28 28.44
CA PHE A 142 10.17 7.33 28.31
C PHE A 142 11.52 8.07 28.34
N THR A 143 12.50 7.47 28.99
CA THR A 143 13.91 7.83 28.82
C THR A 143 14.36 7.51 27.39
N ALA A 144 15.48 8.07 26.95
CA ALA A 144 16.05 7.77 25.62
C ALA A 144 16.35 6.27 25.45
N ASP A 145 16.90 5.62 26.48
CA ASP A 145 17.23 4.19 26.44
C ASP A 145 15.96 3.33 26.33
N GLU A 146 14.94 3.61 27.16
CA GLU A 146 13.65 2.91 27.08
C GLU A 146 12.98 3.07 25.70
N LEU A 147 12.99 4.30 25.16
CA LEU A 147 12.39 4.54 23.84
C LEU A 147 13.17 3.84 22.72
N ARG A 148 14.51 3.76 22.84
CA ARG A 148 15.36 3.00 21.91
C ARG A 148 15.04 1.51 21.94
N GLU A 149 14.87 0.93 23.13
CA GLU A 149 14.48 -0.47 23.29
C GLU A 149 13.07 -0.75 22.73
N ILE A 150 12.12 0.15 22.97
CA ILE A 150 10.75 0.08 22.42
C ILE A 150 10.79 0.08 20.90
N LEU A 151 11.52 1.03 20.29
CA LEU A 151 11.64 1.14 18.84
C LEU A 151 12.32 -0.09 18.23
N HIS A 152 13.42 -0.54 18.84
CA HIS A 152 14.14 -1.75 18.42
C HIS A 152 13.23 -2.98 18.45
N LYS A 153 12.50 -3.14 19.55
CA LYS A 153 11.58 -4.28 19.72
C LYS A 153 10.47 -4.25 18.65
N HIS A 154 9.83 -3.11 18.44
CA HIS A 154 8.76 -2.96 17.45
C HIS A 154 9.25 -3.36 16.04
N ILE A 155 10.35 -2.75 15.59
CA ILE A 155 10.92 -3.05 14.25
C ILE A 155 11.26 -4.54 14.15
N THR A 156 11.91 -5.09 15.17
CA THR A 156 12.32 -6.51 15.16
C THR A 156 11.11 -7.44 15.11
N ASP A 157 10.09 -7.19 15.92
CA ASP A 157 8.91 -8.03 16.00
C ASP A 157 8.11 -7.99 14.69
N GLU A 158 7.85 -6.80 14.16
CA GLU A 158 7.05 -6.65 12.94
C GLU A 158 7.76 -7.23 11.72
N VAL A 159 9.03 -6.88 11.51
CA VAL A 159 9.80 -7.41 10.38
C VAL A 159 10.00 -8.92 10.50
N THR A 160 10.17 -9.46 11.71
CA THR A 160 10.29 -10.91 11.92
C THR A 160 8.97 -11.63 11.66
N HIS A 161 7.83 -11.07 12.07
CA HIS A 161 6.50 -11.63 11.79
C HIS A 161 6.24 -11.78 10.29
N PHE A 162 6.62 -10.79 9.52
CA PHE A 162 6.45 -10.79 8.06
C PHE A 162 7.67 -11.25 7.28
N LYS A 163 8.69 -11.82 7.93
CA LYS A 163 9.94 -12.22 7.29
C LYS A 163 9.73 -13.07 6.04
N GLY A 164 10.32 -12.61 4.93
CA GLY A 164 10.23 -13.26 3.62
C GLY A 164 8.87 -13.12 2.92
N LYS A 165 7.93 -12.37 3.49
CA LYS A 165 6.61 -12.07 2.90
C LYS A 165 6.55 -10.64 2.33
N ILE A 166 7.35 -9.72 2.86
CA ILE A 166 7.41 -8.33 2.42
C ILE A 166 8.58 -8.16 1.45
N TRP A 167 8.29 -7.53 0.33
CA TRP A 167 9.27 -7.23 -0.71
C TRP A 167 10.08 -5.98 -0.36
N GLN A 168 9.39 -4.87 -0.04
CA GLN A 168 9.98 -3.58 0.33
C GLN A 168 9.35 -3.09 1.62
N TRP A 169 10.16 -2.53 2.55
CA TRP A 169 9.70 -1.86 3.75
C TRP A 169 9.97 -0.36 3.68
N ASP A 170 8.97 0.45 3.97
CA ASP A 170 9.17 1.84 4.37
C ASP A 170 9.65 1.83 5.83
N VAL A 171 10.98 1.87 6.00
CA VAL A 171 11.60 1.76 7.35
C VAL A 171 11.40 3.04 8.14
N VAL A 172 11.63 4.19 7.51
CA VAL A 172 11.39 5.51 8.10
C VAL A 172 10.56 6.33 7.15
N ASN A 173 9.45 6.86 7.66
CA ASN A 173 8.50 7.67 6.92
C ASN A 173 8.50 9.11 7.42
N GLU A 174 8.61 10.08 6.48
CA GLU A 174 8.42 11.52 6.70
C GLU A 174 9.38 12.13 7.74
N ALA A 175 10.67 11.90 7.55
CA ALA A 175 11.70 12.37 8.47
C ALA A 175 11.96 13.88 8.39
N PHE A 176 11.51 14.58 7.34
CA PHE A 176 11.82 15.98 7.09
C PHE A 176 10.58 16.88 7.02
N ASN A 177 10.77 18.14 7.38
CA ASN A 177 9.86 19.24 7.08
C ASN A 177 10.14 19.78 5.67
N ASP A 178 9.20 20.56 5.11
CA ASP A 178 9.32 21.08 3.73
C ASP A 178 10.49 22.05 3.53
N ASP A 179 10.98 22.67 4.59
CA ASP A 179 12.19 23.52 4.57
C ASP A 179 13.51 22.73 4.60
N GLY A 180 13.45 21.40 4.63
CA GLY A 180 14.62 20.52 4.69
C GLY A 180 15.19 20.30 6.09
N THR A 181 14.58 20.85 7.14
CA THR A 181 14.95 20.52 8.52
C THR A 181 14.37 19.16 8.91
N MET A 182 15.04 18.44 9.83
CA MET A 182 14.49 17.20 10.36
C MET A 182 13.21 17.47 11.15
N ARG A 183 12.20 16.63 10.94
CA ARG A 183 10.91 16.71 11.64
C ARG A 183 11.09 16.50 13.13
N ASN A 184 10.56 17.44 13.92
CA ASN A 184 10.65 17.43 15.38
C ASN A 184 9.71 16.36 15.99
N SER A 185 9.98 15.09 15.71
CA SER A 185 9.25 13.93 16.22
C SER A 185 9.77 13.49 17.58
N ILE A 186 9.02 12.62 18.27
CA ILE A 186 9.49 11.97 19.52
C ILE A 186 10.84 11.24 19.31
N TRP A 187 11.04 10.70 18.13
CA TRP A 187 12.26 9.99 17.73
C TRP A 187 13.46 10.94 17.71
N LEU A 188 13.33 12.06 16.99
CA LEU A 188 14.40 13.04 16.91
C LEU A 188 14.69 13.67 18.27
N GLN A 189 13.64 14.03 19.03
CA GLN A 189 13.78 14.70 20.32
C GLN A 189 14.50 13.84 21.36
N LYS A 190 14.15 12.55 21.44
CA LYS A 190 14.66 11.66 22.49
C LYS A 190 15.89 10.86 22.05
N LEU A 191 15.98 10.46 20.78
CA LEU A 191 17.04 9.57 20.29
C LEU A 191 18.10 10.29 19.46
N GLY A 192 17.82 11.54 19.04
CA GLY A 192 18.66 12.26 18.08
C GLY A 192 18.59 11.67 16.67
N PRO A 193 19.28 12.25 15.68
CA PRO A 193 19.16 11.85 14.27
C PRO A 193 19.61 10.41 13.97
N GLY A 194 20.39 9.80 14.84
CA GLY A 194 20.88 8.44 14.73
C GLY A 194 19.80 7.37 14.72
N TYR A 195 18.56 7.69 15.15
CA TYR A 195 17.46 6.73 15.17
C TYR A 195 17.18 6.15 13.78
N ILE A 196 17.41 6.94 12.71
CA ILE A 196 17.20 6.49 11.33
C ILE A 196 18.19 5.36 10.98
N ALA A 197 19.47 5.56 11.25
CA ALA A 197 20.49 4.53 11.01
C ALA A 197 20.23 3.25 11.82
N ASP A 198 19.82 3.40 13.08
CA ASP A 198 19.47 2.28 13.95
C ASP A 198 18.27 1.50 13.40
N ALA A 199 17.21 2.20 12.97
CA ALA A 199 16.00 1.57 12.41
C ALA A 199 16.33 0.72 11.17
N PHE A 200 17.13 1.23 10.24
CA PHE A 200 17.57 0.46 9.06
C PHE A 200 18.41 -0.76 9.43
N ARG A 201 19.33 -0.62 10.38
CA ARG A 201 20.16 -1.75 10.82
C ARG A 201 19.31 -2.84 11.48
N TRP A 202 18.35 -2.48 12.32
CA TRP A 202 17.46 -3.44 12.98
C TRP A 202 16.51 -4.14 12.00
N ALA A 203 15.93 -3.40 11.06
CA ALA A 203 15.10 -3.98 10.01
C ALA A 203 15.90 -4.98 9.16
N HIS A 204 17.12 -4.62 8.74
CA HIS A 204 17.99 -5.52 7.99
C HIS A 204 18.41 -6.77 8.77
N GLN A 205 18.68 -6.64 10.07
CA GLN A 205 18.99 -7.79 10.93
C GLN A 205 17.81 -8.74 11.04
N ALA A 206 16.59 -8.24 11.12
CA ALA A 206 15.37 -9.03 11.21
C ALA A 206 15.04 -9.74 9.89
N ASP A 207 15.08 -9.05 8.75
CA ASP A 207 14.97 -9.63 7.41
C ASP A 207 16.02 -9.09 6.43
N PRO A 208 17.15 -9.80 6.23
CA PRO A 208 18.20 -9.37 5.30
C PRO A 208 17.80 -9.40 3.82
N LYS A 209 16.61 -9.95 3.48
CA LYS A 209 16.17 -10.10 2.09
C LYS A 209 15.20 -9.01 1.66
N ALA A 210 14.55 -8.33 2.59
CA ALA A 210 13.65 -7.24 2.29
C ALA A 210 14.45 -6.02 1.81
N THR A 211 13.95 -5.33 0.79
CA THR A 211 14.49 -4.05 0.34
C THR A 211 14.02 -2.94 1.29
N LEU A 212 14.93 -2.07 1.75
CA LEU A 212 14.66 -1.09 2.79
C LEU A 212 14.66 0.33 2.24
N PHE A 213 13.52 1.02 2.37
CA PHE A 213 13.28 2.36 1.84
C PHE A 213 13.17 3.40 2.95
N ILE A 214 13.61 4.62 2.64
CA ILE A 214 13.19 5.84 3.34
C ILE A 214 12.15 6.54 2.46
N ASN A 215 11.01 6.93 3.03
CA ASN A 215 9.85 7.42 2.30
C ASN A 215 9.45 8.81 2.77
N ASP A 216 9.15 9.73 1.85
CA ASP A 216 8.69 11.09 2.22
C ASP A 216 7.83 11.70 1.10
N TYR A 217 7.03 12.71 1.46
CA TYR A 217 6.23 13.52 0.54
C TYR A 217 6.91 14.85 0.22
N ASN A 218 6.41 15.57 -0.78
CA ASN A 218 6.97 16.86 -1.24
C ASN A 218 8.47 16.79 -1.60
N ILE A 219 8.93 15.60 -2.04
CA ILE A 219 10.28 15.35 -2.52
C ILE A 219 10.29 14.92 -3.99
N GLU A 220 9.22 15.15 -4.73
CA GLU A 220 9.08 14.75 -6.12
C GLU A 220 10.10 15.49 -7.00
N GLY A 221 10.20 16.81 -6.85
CA GLY A 221 11.20 17.64 -7.54
C GLY A 221 12.45 17.95 -6.73
N VAL A 222 13.38 18.66 -7.34
CA VAL A 222 14.61 19.15 -6.68
C VAL A 222 14.28 20.39 -5.86
N ASN A 223 14.22 20.22 -4.54
CA ASN A 223 13.92 21.26 -3.58
C ASN A 223 14.75 21.13 -2.30
N ALA A 224 14.47 21.95 -1.28
CA ALA A 224 15.19 21.92 0.00
C ALA A 224 15.02 20.56 0.70
N LYS A 225 13.80 20.02 0.73
CA LYS A 225 13.47 18.76 1.40
C LYS A 225 14.11 17.56 0.70
N SER A 226 13.95 17.44 -0.63
CA SER A 226 14.58 16.36 -1.40
C SER A 226 16.09 16.42 -1.35
N THR A 227 16.68 17.61 -1.26
CA THR A 227 18.14 17.79 -1.10
C THR A 227 18.61 17.40 0.30
N ALA A 228 17.84 17.71 1.36
CA ALA A 228 18.15 17.27 2.71
C ALA A 228 18.10 15.74 2.83
N LEU A 229 17.08 15.10 2.24
CA LEU A 229 16.97 13.65 2.17
C LEU A 229 18.14 13.03 1.39
N TYR A 230 18.49 13.59 0.24
CA TYR A 230 19.65 13.14 -0.54
C TYR A 230 20.94 13.17 0.30
N ASN A 231 21.19 14.26 1.02
CA ASN A 231 22.39 14.40 1.87
C ASN A 231 22.38 13.38 3.02
N LEU A 232 21.23 13.12 3.63
CA LEU A 232 21.08 12.08 4.65
C LEU A 232 21.43 10.71 4.07
N VAL A 233 20.88 10.35 2.93
CA VAL A 233 21.12 9.04 2.30
C VAL A 233 22.60 8.88 1.94
N VAL A 234 23.26 9.91 1.41
CA VAL A 234 24.72 9.92 1.16
C VAL A 234 25.50 9.64 2.46
N GLN A 235 25.10 10.26 3.58
CA GLN A 235 25.72 10.00 4.89
C GLN A 235 25.49 8.56 5.34
N LEU A 236 24.25 8.07 5.32
CA LEU A 236 23.90 6.71 5.73
C LEU A 236 24.70 5.67 4.94
N ARG A 237 24.85 5.86 3.62
CA ARG A 237 25.66 4.97 2.80
C ARG A 237 27.14 4.99 3.18
N LYS A 238 27.72 6.16 3.49
CA LYS A 238 29.10 6.27 4.00
C LYS A 238 29.31 5.52 5.30
N GLU A 239 28.25 5.44 6.13
CA GLU A 239 28.23 4.72 7.40
C GLU A 239 27.85 3.23 7.25
N HIS A 240 27.75 2.73 6.01
CA HIS A 240 27.34 1.38 5.68
C HIS A 240 25.99 0.97 6.27
N VAL A 241 25.06 1.93 6.39
CA VAL A 241 23.69 1.67 6.76
C VAL A 241 22.97 1.05 5.55
N PRO A 242 22.19 -0.03 5.73
CA PRO A 242 21.55 -0.76 4.63
C PRO A 242 20.29 -0.02 4.11
N VAL A 243 20.47 1.16 3.53
CA VAL A 243 19.44 1.90 2.78
C VAL A 243 19.53 1.43 1.34
N HIS A 244 18.44 0.85 0.83
CA HIS A 244 18.39 0.28 -0.51
C HIS A 244 17.63 1.17 -1.49
N GLY A 245 16.68 1.98 -1.01
CA GLY A 245 15.88 2.82 -1.89
C GLY A 245 15.27 4.04 -1.22
N VAL A 246 14.69 4.90 -2.07
CA VAL A 246 13.96 6.10 -1.70
C VAL A 246 12.55 6.03 -2.28
N GLY A 247 11.56 6.12 -1.40
CA GLY A 247 10.15 6.26 -1.75
C GLY A 247 9.78 7.74 -1.86
N ILE A 248 9.10 8.07 -2.93
CA ILE A 248 8.55 9.39 -3.23
C ILE A 248 7.04 9.24 -3.20
N GLN A 249 6.37 9.84 -2.21
CA GLN A 249 4.95 9.58 -2.00
C GLN A 249 4.10 9.96 -3.21
N GLY A 250 4.28 11.16 -3.76
CA GLY A 250 3.51 11.59 -4.93
C GLY A 250 2.10 12.06 -4.60
N HIS A 251 1.85 12.55 -3.38
CA HIS A 251 0.61 13.23 -3.00
C HIS A 251 0.57 14.63 -3.60
N LEU A 252 -0.13 14.78 -4.71
CA LEU A 252 -0.19 16.03 -5.45
C LEU A 252 -1.55 16.73 -5.34
N ASP A 253 -1.59 17.95 -5.80
CA ASP A 253 -2.77 18.82 -5.85
C ASP A 253 -2.77 19.59 -7.17
N VAL A 254 -3.87 19.53 -7.93
CA VAL A 254 -3.98 20.21 -9.23
C VAL A 254 -3.86 21.73 -9.14
N GLN A 255 -3.95 22.31 -7.95
CA GLN A 255 -3.73 23.75 -7.73
C GLN A 255 -2.26 24.16 -7.88
N TYR A 256 -1.34 23.20 -7.89
CA TYR A 256 0.10 23.40 -8.07
C TYR A 256 0.58 22.72 -9.34
N SER A 257 1.65 23.25 -9.92
CA SER A 257 2.28 22.64 -11.10
C SER A 257 2.80 21.25 -10.79
N ALA A 258 2.59 20.30 -11.71
CA ALA A 258 3.21 18.98 -11.62
C ALA A 258 4.75 19.09 -11.55
N PRO A 259 5.44 18.19 -10.84
CA PRO A 259 6.89 18.27 -10.65
C PRO A 259 7.66 17.77 -11.89
N HIS A 260 7.72 18.59 -12.94
CA HIS A 260 8.34 18.21 -14.22
C HIS A 260 9.83 17.87 -14.13
N ASP A 261 10.52 18.18 -13.03
CA ASP A 261 11.91 17.82 -12.77
C ASP A 261 12.06 16.52 -11.95
N ILE A 262 10.97 15.76 -11.77
CA ILE A 262 10.97 14.50 -11.00
C ILE A 262 12.00 13.50 -11.50
N ALA A 263 12.14 13.28 -12.82
CA ALA A 263 13.15 12.37 -13.38
C ALA A 263 14.57 12.84 -13.03
N THR A 264 14.82 14.16 -13.02
CA THR A 264 16.11 14.71 -12.59
C THR A 264 16.38 14.43 -11.11
N ASN A 265 15.37 14.56 -10.27
CA ASN A 265 15.50 14.29 -8.85
C ASN A 265 15.68 12.78 -8.56
N MET A 266 14.87 11.91 -9.18
CA MET A 266 14.99 10.46 -9.05
C MET A 266 16.38 9.97 -9.49
N LYS A 267 16.90 10.53 -10.60
CA LYS A 267 18.25 10.21 -11.08
C LYS A 267 19.36 10.51 -10.06
N ARG A 268 19.20 11.49 -9.17
CA ARG A 268 20.19 11.76 -8.11
C ARG A 268 20.35 10.57 -7.16
N PHE A 269 19.26 9.88 -6.85
CA PHE A 269 19.27 8.67 -6.01
C PHE A 269 19.73 7.45 -6.79
N ASP A 270 19.29 7.33 -8.03
CA ASP A 270 19.71 6.30 -8.98
C ASP A 270 21.25 6.31 -9.19
N ASP A 271 21.85 7.50 -9.35
CA ASP A 271 23.31 7.69 -9.47
C ASP A 271 24.08 7.26 -8.19
N LEU A 272 23.40 7.13 -7.06
CA LEU A 272 23.96 6.53 -5.86
C LEU A 272 23.83 4.99 -5.83
N GLY A 273 23.24 4.37 -6.86
CA GLY A 273 22.93 2.94 -6.92
C GLY A 273 21.81 2.54 -5.97
N LEU A 274 20.81 3.40 -5.80
CA LEU A 274 19.62 3.13 -5.02
C LEU A 274 18.41 2.88 -5.93
N GLU A 275 17.52 2.01 -5.48
CA GLU A 275 16.19 1.93 -6.06
C GLU A 275 15.40 3.21 -5.74
N THR A 276 14.47 3.56 -6.63
CA THR A 276 13.46 4.57 -6.38
C THR A 276 12.07 3.99 -6.60
N ALA A 277 11.06 4.57 -5.98
CA ALA A 277 9.66 4.21 -6.19
C ALA A 277 8.77 5.44 -6.02
N ILE A 278 7.67 5.50 -6.79
CA ILE A 278 6.52 6.33 -6.44
C ILE A 278 5.63 5.47 -5.56
N THR A 279 5.38 5.89 -4.33
CA THR A 279 4.86 4.98 -3.29
C THR A 279 3.41 5.21 -2.92
N GLU A 280 2.85 6.40 -3.19
CA GLU A 280 1.56 6.81 -2.64
C GLU A 280 0.82 7.80 -3.58
N ALA A 281 0.96 7.64 -4.90
CA ALA A 281 0.43 8.62 -5.85
C ALA A 281 -1.07 8.81 -5.71
N ASP A 282 -1.47 10.02 -5.41
CA ASP A 282 -2.81 10.56 -5.59
C ASP A 282 -2.73 12.04 -5.97
N VAL A 283 -3.75 12.54 -6.65
CA VAL A 283 -3.78 13.92 -7.13
C VAL A 283 -5.14 14.53 -6.81
N ARG A 284 -5.21 15.26 -5.70
CA ARG A 284 -6.47 15.83 -5.22
C ARG A 284 -6.93 17.01 -6.04
N ILE A 285 -8.25 17.17 -6.10
CA ILE A 285 -8.96 18.18 -6.89
C ILE A 285 -9.90 18.94 -5.95
N PRO A 286 -9.98 20.29 -6.04
CA PRO A 286 -11.06 21.07 -5.43
C PRO A 286 -12.43 20.61 -5.95
N MET A 287 -13.39 20.41 -5.05
CA MET A 287 -14.71 19.90 -5.41
C MET A 287 -15.74 21.01 -5.55
N PRO A 288 -16.67 20.97 -6.54
CA PRO A 288 -16.83 19.88 -7.52
C PRO A 288 -15.79 19.93 -8.64
N ALA A 289 -15.23 18.78 -9.00
CA ALA A 289 -14.27 18.66 -10.08
C ALA A 289 -14.90 18.98 -11.45
N ASP A 290 -14.17 19.68 -12.30
CA ASP A 290 -14.52 19.91 -13.70
C ASP A 290 -13.56 19.16 -14.66
N ASN A 291 -13.84 19.25 -15.96
CA ASN A 291 -13.01 18.57 -16.95
C ASN A 291 -11.57 19.09 -17.00
N THR A 292 -11.36 20.39 -16.75
CA THR A 292 -10.02 21.00 -16.78
C THR A 292 -9.15 20.44 -15.64
N GLU A 293 -9.75 20.32 -14.46
CA GLU A 293 -9.07 19.75 -13.29
C GLU A 293 -8.80 18.25 -13.46
N LEU A 294 -9.74 17.50 -14.07
CA LEU A 294 -9.52 16.09 -14.40
C LEU A 294 -8.42 15.88 -15.45
N GLU A 295 -8.26 16.79 -16.40
CA GLU A 295 -7.15 16.80 -17.36
C GLU A 295 -5.83 17.13 -16.66
N ALA A 296 -5.80 18.15 -15.78
CA ALA A 296 -4.62 18.47 -14.97
C ALA A 296 -4.21 17.32 -14.05
N GLN A 297 -5.18 16.61 -13.47
CA GLN A 297 -4.93 15.39 -12.71
C GLN A 297 -4.25 14.31 -13.56
N ALA A 298 -4.75 14.08 -14.77
CA ALA A 298 -4.18 13.10 -15.69
C ALA A 298 -2.74 13.46 -16.09
N GLU A 299 -2.45 14.76 -16.33
CA GLU A 299 -1.09 15.24 -16.57
C GLU A 299 -0.16 14.99 -15.37
N ALA A 300 -0.65 15.23 -14.16
CA ALA A 300 0.17 15.02 -12.96
C ALA A 300 0.53 13.54 -12.76
N TYR A 301 -0.40 12.61 -12.97
CA TYR A 301 -0.12 11.17 -12.97
C TYR A 301 0.85 10.75 -14.09
N ASP A 302 0.70 11.31 -15.31
CA ASP A 302 1.61 11.10 -16.44
C ASP A 302 3.04 11.54 -16.09
N VAL A 303 3.20 12.73 -15.52
CA VAL A 303 4.49 13.27 -15.10
C VAL A 303 5.17 12.36 -14.06
N LEU A 304 4.44 11.92 -13.04
CA LEU A 304 4.96 11.01 -12.02
C LEU A 304 5.38 9.67 -12.63
N LEU A 305 4.51 9.05 -13.43
CA LEU A 305 4.79 7.75 -14.03
C LEU A 305 5.94 7.81 -15.03
N ARG A 306 6.01 8.83 -15.87
CA ARG A 306 7.15 9.03 -16.78
C ARG A 306 8.44 9.28 -16.04
N GLY A 307 8.40 9.98 -14.92
CA GLY A 307 9.58 10.13 -14.04
C GLY A 307 10.16 8.76 -13.65
N CYS A 308 9.29 7.85 -13.25
CA CYS A 308 9.66 6.48 -12.92
C CYS A 308 10.16 5.70 -14.16
N LEU A 309 9.41 5.71 -15.28
CA LEU A 309 9.76 5.00 -16.52
C LEU A 309 11.07 5.51 -17.19
N LEU A 310 11.54 6.69 -16.84
CA LEU A 310 12.79 7.27 -17.32
C LEU A 310 13.96 7.07 -16.37
N THR A 311 13.72 6.49 -15.19
CA THR A 311 14.75 6.23 -14.16
C THR A 311 15.06 4.74 -14.13
N GLU A 312 16.33 4.38 -14.32
CA GLU A 312 16.79 2.99 -14.55
C GLU A 312 16.39 2.04 -13.41
N HIS A 313 16.51 2.50 -12.15
CA HIS A 313 16.20 1.69 -10.97
C HIS A 313 14.90 2.13 -10.28
N CYS A 314 13.91 2.66 -11.03
CA CYS A 314 12.56 2.81 -10.50
C CYS A 314 11.85 1.45 -10.57
N THR A 315 11.49 0.90 -9.40
CA THR A 315 11.01 -0.47 -9.29
C THR A 315 9.51 -0.59 -9.09
N ASP A 316 8.84 0.50 -8.64
CA ASP A 316 7.43 0.49 -8.29
C ASP A 316 6.75 1.85 -8.50
N PHE A 317 5.51 1.80 -8.96
CA PHE A 317 4.59 2.94 -9.00
C PHE A 317 3.29 2.54 -8.33
N THR A 318 3.09 2.98 -7.10
CA THR A 318 1.93 2.68 -6.28
C THR A 318 1.00 3.88 -6.17
N VAL A 319 -0.30 3.71 -6.48
CA VAL A 319 -1.34 4.69 -6.22
C VAL A 319 -1.86 4.55 -4.78
N TRP A 320 -2.18 5.66 -4.09
CA TRP A 320 -2.69 5.62 -2.73
C TRP A 320 -4.21 5.46 -2.70
N GLY A 321 -4.66 4.21 -2.82
CA GLY A 321 -6.01 3.86 -3.21
C GLY A 321 -6.21 3.99 -4.73
N PHE A 322 -7.21 3.35 -5.28
CA PHE A 322 -7.45 3.35 -6.73
C PHE A 322 -8.82 3.90 -7.13
N THR A 323 -9.73 4.07 -6.20
CA THR A 323 -11.08 4.59 -6.43
C THR A 323 -11.41 5.75 -5.51
N ASP A 324 -12.07 6.77 -6.04
CA ASP A 324 -12.53 7.94 -5.29
C ASP A 324 -13.49 7.57 -4.16
N LYS A 325 -14.16 6.41 -4.26
CA LYS A 325 -15.12 5.91 -3.27
C LYS A 325 -14.53 5.73 -1.87
N TYR A 326 -13.26 5.35 -1.77
CA TYR A 326 -12.57 5.04 -0.51
C TYR A 326 -11.32 5.91 -0.31
N SER A 327 -11.22 7.03 -1.04
CA SER A 327 -10.09 7.96 -0.90
C SER A 327 -10.05 8.58 0.50
N TRP A 328 -8.88 8.65 1.09
CA TRP A 328 -8.61 9.33 2.36
C TRP A 328 -8.72 10.86 2.26
N VAL A 329 -8.55 11.40 1.05
CA VAL A 329 -8.46 12.84 0.79
C VAL A 329 -9.62 13.65 1.35
N PRO A 330 -10.91 13.29 1.13
CA PRO A 330 -12.03 14.07 1.67
C PRO A 330 -12.08 14.12 3.21
N GLY A 331 -11.49 13.14 3.86
CA GLY A 331 -11.41 13.06 5.32
C GLY A 331 -10.37 14.01 5.94
N VAL A 332 -9.38 14.42 5.15
CA VAL A 332 -8.24 15.25 5.60
C VAL A 332 -8.27 16.65 4.98
N PHE A 333 -8.57 16.75 3.69
CA PHE A 333 -8.61 18.01 2.92
C PHE A 333 -10.04 18.42 2.66
N THR A 334 -10.59 19.28 3.53
CA THR A 334 -11.99 19.74 3.40
C THR A 334 -12.22 20.44 2.09
N GLY A 335 -13.19 19.97 1.30
CA GLY A 335 -13.54 20.52 -0.01
C GLY A 335 -12.71 19.99 -1.16
N GLU A 336 -11.84 19.02 -0.93
CA GLU A 336 -11.07 18.34 -1.96
C GLU A 336 -11.45 16.87 -2.04
N GLY A 337 -11.22 16.25 -3.20
CA GLY A 337 -11.57 14.85 -3.46
C GLY A 337 -11.15 14.39 -4.84
N ALA A 338 -11.86 13.42 -5.39
CA ALA A 338 -11.66 12.85 -6.73
C ALA A 338 -10.18 12.53 -7.05
N ALA A 339 -9.40 12.09 -6.05
CA ALA A 339 -7.96 12.04 -6.11
C ALA A 339 -7.39 10.81 -6.84
N ASN A 340 -8.19 9.75 -7.00
CA ASN A 340 -7.73 8.46 -7.51
C ASN A 340 -7.99 8.29 -9.02
N ILE A 341 -7.51 7.17 -9.57
CA ILE A 341 -7.52 6.88 -11.01
C ILE A 341 -8.87 6.31 -11.53
N LEU A 342 -9.69 5.75 -10.62
CA LEU A 342 -11.06 5.32 -10.91
C LEU A 342 -12.07 6.18 -10.12
N ASP A 343 -13.25 6.39 -10.70
CA ASP A 343 -14.33 7.10 -10.01
C ASP A 343 -14.98 6.22 -8.90
N GLU A 344 -15.99 6.76 -8.22
CA GLU A 344 -16.73 6.05 -7.16
C GLU A 344 -17.47 4.79 -7.66
N ASN A 345 -17.64 4.65 -8.96
CA ASN A 345 -18.29 3.52 -9.63
C ASN A 345 -17.28 2.59 -10.32
N TYR A 346 -15.99 2.71 -10.00
CA TYR A 346 -14.89 1.94 -10.60
C TYR A 346 -14.70 2.17 -12.10
N LYS A 347 -15.13 3.30 -12.63
CA LYS A 347 -14.87 3.67 -14.03
C LYS A 347 -13.54 4.38 -14.16
N ALA A 348 -12.79 4.02 -15.18
CA ALA A 348 -11.53 4.66 -15.50
C ALA A 348 -11.71 6.16 -15.77
N LYS A 349 -10.92 6.96 -15.07
CA LYS A 349 -10.79 8.42 -15.29
C LYS A 349 -9.71 8.71 -16.34
N ALA A 350 -9.54 9.96 -16.72
CA ALA A 350 -8.47 10.40 -17.63
C ALA A 350 -7.08 9.96 -17.13
N ALA A 351 -6.85 10.02 -15.83
CA ALA A 351 -5.60 9.60 -15.18
C ALA A 351 -5.27 8.11 -15.43
N TYR A 352 -6.25 7.20 -15.27
CA TYR A 352 -6.07 5.79 -15.60
C TYR A 352 -5.67 5.59 -17.05
N ASN A 353 -6.35 6.29 -17.97
CA ASN A 353 -6.10 6.16 -19.40
C ASN A 353 -4.69 6.68 -19.78
N ALA A 354 -4.23 7.78 -19.16
CA ALA A 354 -2.88 8.31 -19.34
C ALA A 354 -1.82 7.28 -18.87
N MET A 355 -1.97 6.74 -17.68
CA MET A 355 -1.07 5.69 -17.17
C MET A 355 -1.05 4.45 -18.07
N SER A 356 -2.21 3.98 -18.52
CA SER A 356 -2.32 2.82 -19.42
C SER A 356 -1.63 3.06 -20.76
N GLN A 357 -1.71 4.28 -21.28
CA GLN A 357 -1.04 4.69 -22.52
C GLN A 357 0.48 4.71 -22.35
N ASP A 358 0.99 5.31 -21.29
CA ASP A 358 2.43 5.39 -21.03
C ASP A 358 3.06 4.03 -20.83
N LEU A 359 2.42 3.16 -20.06
CA LEU A 359 2.88 1.79 -19.86
C LEU A 359 2.86 0.99 -21.17
N THR A 360 1.85 1.21 -22.02
CA THR A 360 1.79 0.56 -23.36
C THR A 360 2.93 1.03 -24.25
N LEU A 361 3.26 2.32 -24.23
CA LEU A 361 4.37 2.89 -25.00
C LEU A 361 5.73 2.42 -24.48
N ALA A 362 5.88 2.31 -23.15
CA ALA A 362 7.10 1.80 -22.53
C ALA A 362 7.33 0.31 -22.86
N ALA A 363 6.29 -0.51 -22.79
CA ALA A 363 6.34 -1.95 -23.12
C ALA A 363 6.64 -2.25 -24.61
N GLY A 364 6.49 -1.30 -25.51
CA GLY A 364 6.80 -1.45 -26.95
C GLY A 364 8.18 -0.92 -27.36
N ARG A 365 9.05 -0.61 -26.41
CA ARG A 365 10.42 -0.10 -26.69
C ARG A 365 11.50 -1.19 -26.79
N ASP A 366 11.14 -2.47 -26.66
CA ASP A 366 12.02 -3.65 -26.80
C ASP A 366 12.31 -4.01 -28.28
#